data_add7ce2a6d3941284281aadea49805c3
#
_entry.id   add7ce2a6d3941284281aadea49805c3
#
_cell.length_a   1.000
_cell.length_b   1.000
_cell.length_c   1.000
_cell.angle_alpha   90.00
_cell.angle_beta   90.00
_cell.angle_gamma   90.00
#
_symmetry.space_group_name_H-M   'P 1'
#
loop_
_entity.id
_entity.type
_entity.pdbx_description
1 polymer ?
#
loop_
_entity_poly.entity_id
_entity_poly.type
_entity_poly.pdbx_seq_one_letter_code
_entity_poly.pdbx_strand_id
1 'polypeptide(L)'
;VNNFQRGYNMNSSIPRQTGYRSMQNQPMAGRAEACRPTQAPTSKPLSRNHLLKYINEVSFAVNDITLYLDTHPQDQEAIAYCKKHLEMREKALKEYAKHYGPLTIDTADDSCSEHWKWVTQPWPWVNGW
;
A
#
# COMPACT_ATOMS: atom_id res chain seq x y z
N VAL A 1 42.56 14.33 -34.91
CA VAL A 1 42.48 15.42 -33.93
C VAL A 1 41.09 16.03 -34.09
N ASN A 2 40.06 15.53 -33.42
CA ASN A 2 38.72 16.08 -33.48
C ASN A 2 38.30 16.56 -32.08
N ASN A 3 38.24 17.86 -31.99
CA ASN A 3 37.80 18.64 -30.86
C ASN A 3 36.26 18.52 -30.76
N PHE A 4 35.75 17.85 -29.69
CA PHE A 4 34.34 17.79 -29.36
C PHE A 4 34.09 18.68 -28.14
N GLN A 5 33.97 19.99 -28.37
CA GLN A 5 33.49 20.92 -27.38
C GLN A 5 31.97 21.00 -27.45
N ARG A 6 31.25 20.30 -26.55
CA ARG A 6 29.85 20.54 -26.28
C ARG A 6 29.71 21.59 -25.19
N GLY A 7 29.38 22.82 -25.62
CA GLY A 7 29.01 23.88 -24.70
C GLY A 7 27.71 23.56 -23.96
N TYR A 8 27.76 23.49 -22.66
CA TYR A 8 26.56 23.49 -21.80
C TYR A 8 26.05 24.94 -21.69
N ASN A 9 24.94 25.21 -22.35
CA ASN A 9 24.27 26.49 -22.21
C ASN A 9 23.42 26.48 -20.91
N MET A 10 24.00 26.94 -19.82
CA MET A 10 23.28 27.21 -18.57
C MET A 10 22.62 28.58 -18.65
N ASN A 11 21.45 28.64 -19.27
CA ASN A 11 20.58 29.82 -19.11
C ASN A 11 19.12 29.36 -19.09
N SER A 12 18.69 28.78 -17.98
CA SER A 12 17.29 28.65 -17.67
C SER A 12 17.00 29.40 -16.37
N SER A 13 16.55 30.63 -16.56
CA SER A 13 15.98 31.47 -15.50
C SER A 13 14.77 30.74 -14.91
N ILE A 14 14.92 30.18 -13.74
CA ILE A 14 13.81 29.63 -12.94
C ILE A 14 13.04 30.82 -12.41
N PRO A 15 11.75 31.03 -12.74
CA PRO A 15 10.95 32.03 -12.09
C PRO A 15 10.71 31.59 -10.64
N ARG A 16 11.18 32.38 -9.68
CA ARG A 16 10.79 32.30 -8.27
C ARG A 16 9.29 32.57 -8.18
N GLN A 17 8.48 31.54 -8.15
CA GLN A 17 7.12 31.65 -7.66
C GLN A 17 7.14 31.60 -6.14
N THR A 18 7.27 32.77 -5.52
CA THR A 18 6.88 33.00 -4.14
C THR A 18 5.36 33.11 -4.09
N GLY A 19 4.71 32.00 -4.00
CA GLY A 19 3.27 31.90 -3.78
C GLY A 19 3.01 30.81 -2.78
N TYR A 20 3.30 31.05 -1.50
CA TYR A 20 2.65 30.32 -0.41
C TYR A 20 1.17 30.67 -0.45
N ARG A 21 0.44 29.95 -1.31
CA ARG A 21 -1.01 29.97 -1.29
C ARG A 21 -1.40 29.34 0.04
N SER A 22 -1.89 30.15 0.97
CA SER A 22 -2.50 29.71 2.20
C SER A 22 -3.46 28.57 1.86
N MET A 23 -3.18 27.38 2.40
CA MET A 23 -4.14 26.27 2.40
C MET A 23 -5.30 26.74 3.28
N GLN A 24 -6.25 27.39 2.65
CA GLN A 24 -7.55 27.63 3.26
C GLN A 24 -8.15 26.26 3.57
N ASN A 25 -8.50 26.09 4.83
CA ASN A 25 -9.28 24.98 5.38
C ASN A 25 -10.45 24.66 4.44
N GLN A 26 -10.26 23.70 3.54
CA GLN A 26 -11.40 23.07 2.91
C GLN A 26 -12.00 22.09 3.93
N PRO A 27 -13.28 22.19 4.23
CA PRO A 27 -13.92 21.26 5.14
C PRO A 27 -13.78 19.85 4.56
N MET A 28 -13.22 18.94 5.36
CA MET A 28 -13.04 17.51 5.08
C MET A 28 -14.38 16.78 4.96
N ALA A 29 -15.35 17.34 4.23
CA ALA A 29 -16.70 16.78 4.10
C ALA A 29 -16.76 15.48 3.25
N GLY A 30 -15.71 15.16 2.48
CA GLY A 30 -15.72 13.97 1.62
C GLY A 30 -15.15 12.69 2.26
N ARG A 31 -14.49 12.79 3.42
CA ARG A 31 -13.80 11.63 4.03
C ARG A 31 -14.72 10.77 4.91
N ALA A 32 -15.80 11.32 5.40
CA ALA A 32 -16.73 10.62 6.27
C ALA A 32 -17.60 9.59 5.51
N GLU A 33 -17.77 9.76 4.19
CA GLU A 33 -18.58 8.82 3.40
C GLU A 33 -17.81 7.54 3.00
N ALA A 34 -16.49 7.60 2.91
CA ALA A 34 -15.65 6.44 2.57
C ALA A 34 -15.59 5.38 3.69
N CYS A 35 -15.86 5.79 4.93
CA CYS A 35 -15.86 4.92 6.11
C CYS A 35 -17.26 4.50 6.57
N ARG A 36 -18.29 4.74 5.75
CA ARG A 36 -19.62 4.17 6.04
C ARG A 36 -19.49 2.66 5.98
N PRO A 37 -19.86 1.92 7.04
CA PRO A 37 -19.90 0.48 6.97
C PRO A 37 -20.94 0.10 5.92
N THR A 38 -20.50 -0.19 4.72
CA THR A 38 -21.28 -0.96 3.77
C THR A 38 -21.64 -2.24 4.52
N GLN A 39 -22.92 -2.46 4.76
CA GLN A 39 -23.42 -3.67 5.40
C GLN A 39 -22.79 -4.86 4.66
N ALA A 40 -21.77 -5.45 5.30
CA ALA A 40 -21.08 -6.60 4.76
C ALA A 40 -22.09 -7.75 4.65
N PRO A 41 -22.00 -8.57 3.60
CA PRO A 41 -22.70 -9.84 3.59
C PRO A 41 -22.31 -10.58 4.87
N THR A 42 -23.30 -11.18 5.52
CA THR A 42 -23.26 -11.86 6.82
C THR A 42 -22.39 -13.13 6.84
N SER A 43 -21.22 -13.11 6.27
CA SER A 43 -20.20 -14.13 6.44
C SER A 43 -19.37 -13.76 7.66
N LYS A 44 -19.41 -14.64 8.66
CA LYS A 44 -18.61 -14.55 9.87
C LYS A 44 -17.15 -14.23 9.49
N PRO A 45 -16.55 -13.16 10.04
CA PRO A 45 -15.17 -12.81 9.66
C PRO A 45 -14.25 -14.00 9.91
N LEU A 46 -13.36 -14.28 8.97
CA LEU A 46 -12.32 -15.29 9.13
C LEU A 46 -11.56 -15.02 10.42
N SER A 47 -11.28 -16.07 11.18
CA SER A 47 -10.54 -15.89 12.43
C SER A 47 -9.18 -15.23 12.15
N ARG A 48 -8.68 -14.43 13.08
CA ARG A 48 -7.39 -13.72 12.96
C ARG A 48 -6.28 -14.64 12.45
N ASN A 49 -6.15 -15.82 13.05
CA ASN A 49 -5.10 -16.77 12.70
C ASN A 49 -5.24 -17.33 11.27
N HIS A 50 -6.47 -17.61 10.83
CA HIS A 50 -6.71 -18.05 9.46
C HIS A 50 -6.36 -16.96 8.45
N LEU A 51 -6.72 -15.71 8.74
CA LEU A 51 -6.42 -14.60 7.84
C LEU A 51 -4.92 -14.31 7.79
N LEU A 52 -4.21 -14.36 8.92
CA LEU A 52 -2.75 -14.25 8.95
C LEU A 52 -2.07 -15.37 8.17
N LYS A 53 -2.52 -16.62 8.35
CA LYS A 53 -2.00 -17.75 7.59
C LYS A 53 -2.18 -17.55 6.10
N TYR A 54 -3.38 -17.14 5.68
CA TYR A 54 -3.66 -16.86 4.27
C TYR A 54 -2.79 -15.71 3.71
N ILE A 55 -2.61 -14.62 4.47
CA ILE A 55 -1.72 -13.50 4.08
C ILE A 55 -0.29 -14.00 3.89
N ASN A 56 0.20 -14.86 4.78
CA ASN A 56 1.54 -15.43 4.68
C ASN A 56 1.69 -16.32 3.45
N GLU A 57 0.72 -17.18 3.19
CA GLU A 57 0.73 -18.08 2.01
C GLU A 57 0.74 -17.28 0.70
N VAL A 58 -0.13 -16.28 0.58
CA VAL A 58 -0.19 -15.44 -0.62
C VAL A 58 1.06 -14.57 -0.76
N SER A 59 1.59 -14.05 0.36
CA SER A 59 2.82 -13.26 0.35
C SER A 59 4.03 -14.10 -0.07
N PHE A 60 4.09 -15.35 0.37
CA PHE A 60 5.12 -16.29 -0.06
C PHE A 60 5.04 -16.53 -1.57
N ALA A 61 3.84 -16.81 -2.10
CA ALA A 61 3.64 -17.01 -3.54
C ALA A 61 4.06 -15.78 -4.37
N VAL A 62 3.80 -14.56 -3.87
CA VAL A 62 4.25 -13.33 -4.52
C VAL A 62 5.77 -13.23 -4.53
N ASN A 63 6.43 -13.54 -3.42
CA ASN A 63 7.89 -13.48 -3.33
C ASN A 63 8.54 -14.51 -4.27
N ASP A 64 8.01 -15.72 -4.30
CA ASP A 64 8.52 -16.81 -5.12
C ASP A 64 8.41 -16.48 -6.63
N ILE A 65 7.23 -16.05 -7.06
CA ILE A 65 7.03 -15.68 -8.47
C ILE A 65 7.84 -14.45 -8.89
N THR A 66 8.12 -13.54 -7.95
CA THR A 66 8.97 -12.37 -8.24
C THR A 66 10.39 -12.80 -8.58
N LEU A 67 10.96 -13.74 -7.80
CA LEU A 67 12.29 -14.29 -8.07
C LEU A 67 12.35 -15.01 -9.43
N TYR A 68 11.28 -15.70 -9.80
CA TYR A 68 11.19 -16.33 -11.12
C TYR A 68 11.15 -15.31 -12.24
N LEU A 69 10.36 -14.25 -12.09
CA LEU A 69 10.22 -13.18 -13.08
C LEU A 69 11.50 -12.37 -13.29
N ASP A 70 12.39 -12.27 -12.29
CA ASP A 70 13.69 -11.62 -12.44
C ASP A 70 14.56 -12.28 -13.52
N THR A 71 14.36 -13.58 -13.73
CA THR A 71 15.08 -14.35 -14.76
C THR A 71 14.23 -14.63 -16.01
N HIS A 72 12.91 -14.53 -15.90
CA HIS A 72 11.95 -14.82 -16.98
C HIS A 72 10.95 -13.66 -17.20
N PRO A 73 11.42 -12.45 -17.52
CA PRO A 73 10.58 -11.24 -17.52
C PRO A 73 9.50 -11.21 -18.63
N GLN A 74 9.55 -12.11 -19.59
CA GLN A 74 8.60 -12.15 -20.71
C GLN A 74 7.55 -13.26 -20.58
N ASP A 75 7.60 -14.05 -19.50
CA ASP A 75 6.64 -15.11 -19.27
C ASP A 75 5.27 -14.54 -18.88
N GLN A 76 4.32 -14.61 -19.83
CA GLN A 76 2.99 -14.04 -19.66
C GLN A 76 2.15 -14.77 -18.58
N GLU A 77 2.35 -16.08 -18.44
CA GLU A 77 1.64 -16.86 -17.43
C GLU A 77 2.14 -16.50 -16.03
N ALA A 78 3.44 -16.36 -15.86
CA ALA A 78 4.05 -15.94 -14.60
C ALA A 78 3.64 -14.50 -14.23
N ILE A 79 3.56 -13.58 -15.20
CA ILE A 79 3.08 -12.21 -15.00
C ILE A 79 1.61 -12.22 -14.56
N ALA A 80 0.76 -13.01 -15.21
CA ALA A 80 -0.65 -13.10 -14.85
C ALA A 80 -0.84 -13.70 -13.44
N TYR A 81 -0.07 -14.73 -13.10
CA TYR A 81 -0.05 -15.34 -11.77
C TYR A 81 0.36 -14.32 -10.70
N CYS A 82 1.43 -13.58 -10.95
CA CYS A 82 1.92 -12.52 -10.04
C CYS A 82 0.84 -11.47 -9.76
N LYS A 83 0.22 -10.93 -10.82
CA LYS A 83 -0.85 -9.93 -10.69
C LYS A 83 -2.01 -10.45 -9.85
N LYS A 84 -2.47 -11.66 -10.12
CA LYS A 84 -3.55 -12.30 -9.36
C LYS A 84 -3.21 -12.41 -7.87
N HIS A 85 -2.01 -12.84 -7.54
CA HIS A 85 -1.61 -13.03 -6.13
C HIS A 85 -1.36 -11.70 -5.42
N LEU A 86 -0.88 -10.68 -6.12
CA LEU A 86 -0.79 -9.30 -5.58
C LEU A 86 -2.17 -8.77 -5.19
N GLU A 87 -3.19 -8.94 -6.05
CA GLU A 87 -4.56 -8.53 -5.74
C GLU A 87 -5.14 -9.31 -4.55
N MET A 88 -4.88 -10.62 -4.48
CA MET A 88 -5.33 -11.45 -3.35
C MET A 88 -4.69 -11.00 -2.04
N ARG A 89 -3.39 -10.70 -2.06
CA ARG A 89 -2.63 -10.18 -0.91
C ARG A 89 -3.19 -8.83 -0.46
N GLU A 90 -3.40 -7.90 -1.38
CA GLU A 90 -3.95 -6.58 -1.07
C GLU A 90 -5.33 -6.68 -0.41
N LYS A 91 -6.23 -7.49 -0.97
CA LYS A 91 -7.56 -7.73 -0.40
C LYS A 91 -7.49 -8.31 1.01
N ALA A 92 -6.61 -9.28 1.23
CA ALA A 92 -6.45 -9.91 2.53
C ALA A 92 -5.86 -8.95 3.59
N LEU A 93 -4.89 -8.12 3.20
CA LEU A 93 -4.32 -7.09 4.07
C LEU A 93 -5.36 -6.03 4.46
N LYS A 94 -6.17 -5.57 3.51
CA LYS A 94 -7.27 -4.63 3.77
C LYS A 94 -8.33 -5.23 4.69
N GLU A 95 -8.71 -6.47 4.46
CA GLU A 95 -9.66 -7.18 5.32
C GLU A 95 -9.13 -7.34 6.75
N TYR A 96 -7.85 -7.67 6.88
CA TYR A 96 -7.21 -7.75 8.18
C TYR A 96 -7.18 -6.38 8.89
N ALA A 97 -6.83 -5.32 8.16
CA ALA A 97 -6.78 -3.96 8.72
C ALA A 97 -8.13 -3.49 9.27
N LYS A 98 -9.23 -3.84 8.60
CA LYS A 98 -10.60 -3.50 9.06
C LYS A 98 -10.95 -4.14 10.39
N HIS A 99 -10.59 -5.41 10.59
CA HIS A 99 -11.05 -6.20 11.73
C HIS A 99 -10.06 -6.25 12.89
N TYR A 100 -8.76 -6.25 12.58
CA TYR A 100 -7.70 -6.53 13.56
C TYR A 100 -6.66 -5.42 13.67
N GLY A 101 -6.71 -4.42 12.77
CA GLY A 101 -5.75 -3.34 12.67
C GLY A 101 -4.68 -3.57 11.59
N PRO A 102 -3.96 -2.52 11.20
CA PRO A 102 -3.05 -2.56 10.05
C PRO A 102 -1.82 -3.43 10.33
N LEU A 103 -1.43 -4.28 9.37
CA LEU A 103 -0.18 -5.05 9.38
C LEU A 103 0.97 -4.31 8.69
N THR A 104 0.64 -3.44 7.75
CA THR A 104 1.61 -2.65 6.98
C THR A 104 1.20 -1.19 7.03
N ILE A 105 2.16 -0.30 6.84
CA ILE A 105 1.88 1.14 6.84
C ILE A 105 0.89 1.54 5.74
N ASP A 106 0.93 0.85 4.61
CA ASP A 106 0.04 1.11 3.47
C ASP A 106 -1.43 0.84 3.80
N THR A 107 -1.69 -0.04 4.78
CA THR A 107 -3.04 -0.39 5.23
C THR A 107 -3.47 0.36 6.50
N ALA A 108 -2.69 1.31 6.97
CA ALA A 108 -2.99 2.06 8.19
C ALA A 108 -4.27 2.88 8.08
N ASP A 109 -4.58 3.42 6.90
CA ASP A 109 -5.82 4.17 6.63
C ASP A 109 -7.06 3.27 6.47
N ASP A 110 -6.90 1.99 6.16
CA ASP A 110 -8.00 1.05 5.93
C ASP A 110 -8.74 0.68 7.23
N SER A 111 -8.20 1.06 8.37
CA SER A 111 -8.81 0.79 9.68
C SER A 111 -10.04 1.66 10.01
N CYS A 112 -10.38 2.64 9.15
CA CYS A 112 -11.51 3.58 9.35
C CYS A 112 -11.63 4.13 10.77
N SER A 113 -10.51 4.52 11.37
CA SER A 113 -10.44 4.99 12.75
C SER A 113 -10.16 6.48 12.79
N GLU A 114 -10.79 7.20 13.72
CA GLU A 114 -10.49 8.58 14.04
C GLU A 114 -9.09 8.76 14.64
N HIS A 115 -8.49 7.65 15.11
CA HIS A 115 -7.16 7.64 15.71
C HIS A 115 -6.18 6.83 14.87
N TRP A 116 -4.93 7.24 14.88
CA TRP A 116 -3.84 6.54 14.21
C TRP A 116 -3.54 5.20 14.91
N LYS A 117 -4.23 4.14 14.48
CA LYS A 117 -4.15 2.81 15.13
C LYS A 117 -2.78 2.15 15.07
N TRP A 118 -1.95 2.53 14.12
CA TRP A 118 -0.59 1.99 13.98
C TRP A 118 0.22 2.10 15.28
N VAL A 119 0.16 3.26 15.92
CA VAL A 119 0.89 3.55 17.17
C VAL A 119 0.30 2.85 18.38
N THR A 120 -1.00 2.57 18.38
CA THR A 120 -1.68 1.99 19.53
C THR A 120 -1.61 0.47 19.60
N GLN A 121 -1.08 -0.17 18.55
CA GLN A 121 -0.91 -1.62 18.55
C GLN A 121 0.30 -2.02 19.41
N PRO A 122 0.20 -3.13 20.16
CA PRO A 122 1.32 -3.64 20.92
C PRO A 122 2.46 -4.03 19.96
N TRP A 123 3.68 -3.73 20.37
CA TRP A 123 4.85 -4.14 19.62
C TRP A 123 4.92 -5.68 19.54
N PRO A 124 5.48 -6.25 18.44
CA PRO A 124 5.52 -7.71 18.25
C PRO A 124 6.18 -8.48 19.39
N TRP A 125 7.09 -7.85 20.11
CA TRP A 125 7.83 -8.45 21.24
C TRP A 125 7.16 -8.28 22.62
N VAL A 126 6.06 -7.51 22.71
CA VAL A 126 5.38 -7.25 24.00
C VAL A 126 4.34 -8.31 24.31
N ASN A 127 3.62 -8.78 23.31
CA ASN A 127 2.63 -9.83 23.46
C ASN A 127 3.06 -11.01 22.61
N GLY A 128 3.34 -12.15 23.25
CA GLY A 128 3.57 -13.39 22.52
C GLY A 128 2.41 -13.65 21.55
N TRP A 129 2.76 -13.94 20.34
CA TRP A 129 1.82 -14.23 19.25
C TRP A 129 1.07 -15.53 19.49
#